data_ecd838b622fd3ef058547d2a30b7edc2
#
_entry.id   ecd838b622fd3ef058547d2a30b7edc2
#
_cell.length_a   1.000
_cell.length_b   1.000
_cell.length_c   1.000
_cell.angle_alpha   90.00
_cell.angle_beta   90.00
_cell.angle_gamma   90.00
#
_symmetry.space_group_name_H-M   'P 1'
#
loop_
_entity.id
_entity.type
_entity.pdbx_description
1 polymer ?
#
loop_
_entity_poly.entity_id
_entity_poly.type
_entity_poly.pdbx_seq_one_letter_code
_entity_poly.pdbx_strand_id
1 'polypeptide(L)'
;VQLGLKEIKELNQEIEVTQKEVVFTMGAIGESRSKETGNHVKRVAEYSKLLALKYGLSEEESNLLKMASPMHDIGKVAIPDAILNKPGKFDEAEREIMNTHAMIGYEMLKHSKRPLLKMAATISKEHHEKWDGSGYPKGKKGEDIHIYGRITALADVFDALGSDRCYKKAWDDERIFNLFREERGKHFEPKLVDIFFDNLDEFQKIRDRFKDN
;
A
#
# COMPACT_ATOMS: atom_id res chain seq x y z
N VAL A 1 16.14 39.94 4.22
CA VAL A 1 15.28 38.99 4.99
C VAL A 1 14.16 38.43 4.12
N GLN A 2 13.35 39.24 3.42
CA GLN A 2 12.24 38.73 2.59
C GLN A 2 12.69 37.88 1.39
N LEU A 3 13.81 38.24 0.71
CA LEU A 3 14.37 37.44 -0.40
C LEU A 3 14.80 36.04 0.09
N GLY A 4 15.52 35.96 1.21
CA GLY A 4 15.98 34.69 1.76
C GLY A 4 14.82 33.78 2.23
N LEU A 5 13.73 34.33 2.76
CA LEU A 5 12.54 33.57 3.13
C LEU A 5 11.81 32.97 1.90
N LYS A 6 11.78 33.73 0.79
CA LYS A 6 11.20 33.23 -0.46
C LYS A 6 12.02 32.08 -1.03
N GLU A 7 13.34 32.25 -1.08
CA GLU A 7 14.27 31.22 -1.58
C GLU A 7 14.22 29.93 -0.74
N ILE A 8 14.16 30.03 0.59
CA ILE A 8 13.98 28.88 1.48
C ILE A 8 12.64 28.17 1.19
N LYS A 9 11.57 28.90 0.95
CA LYS A 9 10.27 28.31 0.63
C LYS A 9 10.28 27.58 -0.71
N GLU A 10 10.91 28.17 -1.72
CA GLU A 10 11.05 27.53 -3.05
C GLU A 10 11.90 26.26 -2.97
N LEU A 11 13.05 26.31 -2.26
CA LEU A 11 13.89 25.13 -2.03
C LEU A 11 13.14 24.01 -1.27
N ASN A 12 12.36 24.36 -0.24
CA ASN A 12 11.57 23.38 0.48
C ASN A 12 10.52 22.72 -0.41
N GLN A 13 9.85 23.48 -1.29
CA GLN A 13 8.90 22.91 -2.25
C GLN A 13 9.57 21.96 -3.25
N GLU A 14 10.75 22.33 -3.75
CA GLU A 14 11.54 21.49 -4.65
C GLU A 14 11.98 20.18 -3.96
N ILE A 15 12.40 20.25 -2.70
CA ILE A 15 12.75 19.09 -1.89
C ILE A 15 11.51 18.16 -1.73
N GLU A 16 10.34 18.71 -1.41
CA GLU A 16 9.11 17.91 -1.28
C GLU A 16 8.71 17.21 -2.58
N VAL A 17 8.81 17.91 -3.72
CA VAL A 17 8.52 17.33 -5.03
C VAL A 17 9.50 16.21 -5.33
N THR A 18 10.79 16.46 -5.15
CA THR A 18 11.84 15.45 -5.39
C THR A 18 11.67 14.23 -4.48
N GLN A 19 11.34 14.41 -3.21
CA GLN A 19 11.07 13.30 -2.30
C GLN A 19 9.90 12.45 -2.79
N LYS A 20 8.81 13.07 -3.24
CA LYS A 20 7.65 12.35 -3.82
C LYS A 20 8.05 11.52 -5.03
N GLU A 21 8.78 12.12 -5.97
CA GLU A 21 9.22 11.42 -7.17
C GLU A 21 10.12 10.23 -6.85
N VAL A 22 11.08 10.39 -5.96
CA VAL A 22 11.99 9.31 -5.53
C VAL A 22 11.21 8.17 -4.90
N VAL A 23 10.28 8.45 -3.99
CA VAL A 23 9.49 7.43 -3.30
C VAL A 23 8.58 6.66 -4.28
N PHE A 24 7.89 7.38 -5.18
CA PHE A 24 7.08 6.73 -6.20
C PHE A 24 7.94 5.89 -7.16
N THR A 25 9.12 6.38 -7.51
CA THR A 25 10.07 5.62 -8.35
C THR A 25 10.55 4.35 -7.63
N MET A 26 10.85 4.43 -6.34
CA MET A 26 11.22 3.26 -5.53
C MET A 26 10.07 2.24 -5.46
N GLY A 27 8.85 2.70 -5.23
CA GLY A 27 7.66 1.85 -5.27
C GLY A 27 7.48 1.17 -6.62
N ALA A 28 7.58 1.94 -7.72
CA ALA A 28 7.49 1.43 -9.07
C ALA A 28 8.59 0.42 -9.42
N ILE A 29 9.82 0.61 -8.90
CA ILE A 29 10.92 -0.37 -9.05
C ILE A 29 10.58 -1.67 -8.32
N GLY A 30 10.03 -1.61 -7.10
CA GLY A 30 9.56 -2.77 -6.37
C GLY A 30 8.53 -3.58 -7.18
N GLU A 31 7.58 -2.90 -7.80
CA GLU A 31 6.50 -3.50 -8.58
C GLU A 31 6.88 -3.90 -10.01
N SER A 32 7.88 -3.24 -10.63
CA SER A 32 8.28 -3.49 -12.02
C SER A 32 8.66 -4.95 -12.29
N ARG A 33 9.21 -5.64 -11.29
CA ARG A 33 9.57 -7.05 -11.37
C ARG A 33 8.37 -7.98 -11.26
N SER A 34 7.30 -7.56 -10.58
CA SER A 34 6.05 -8.33 -10.42
C SER A 34 5.03 -8.07 -11.53
N LYS A 35 5.40 -7.28 -12.54
CA LYS A 35 4.54 -6.90 -13.69
C LYS A 35 3.28 -6.12 -13.29
N GLU A 36 3.32 -5.46 -12.16
CA GLU A 36 2.29 -4.50 -11.78
C GLU A 36 2.53 -3.14 -12.45
N THR A 37 1.47 -2.38 -12.64
CA THR A 37 1.57 -1.10 -13.34
C THR A 37 1.96 0.03 -12.40
N GLY A 38 2.61 1.07 -12.92
CA GLY A 38 2.90 2.28 -12.13
C GLY A 38 1.62 2.99 -11.63
N ASN A 39 0.47 2.72 -12.26
CA ASN A 39 -0.81 3.26 -11.81
C ASN A 39 -1.35 2.55 -10.57
N HIS A 40 -1.06 1.25 -10.38
CA HIS A 40 -1.33 0.54 -9.12
C HIS A 40 -0.76 1.30 -7.92
N VAL A 41 0.51 1.66 -7.98
CA VAL A 41 1.20 2.39 -6.90
C VAL A 41 0.49 3.72 -6.59
N LYS A 42 0.06 4.45 -7.63
CA LYS A 42 -0.69 5.71 -7.48
C LYS A 42 -2.06 5.50 -6.85
N ARG A 43 -2.80 4.48 -7.30
CA ARG A 43 -4.13 4.17 -6.78
C ARG A 43 -4.07 3.77 -5.31
N VAL A 44 -3.16 2.86 -4.94
CA VAL A 44 -2.96 2.46 -3.53
C VAL A 44 -2.62 3.66 -2.65
N ALA A 45 -1.79 4.58 -3.12
CA ALA A 45 -1.45 5.81 -2.41
C ALA A 45 -2.70 6.70 -2.16
N GLU A 46 -3.53 6.92 -3.17
CA GLU A 46 -4.74 7.74 -3.06
C GLU A 46 -5.81 7.07 -2.18
N TYR A 47 -6.02 5.75 -2.32
CA TYR A 47 -6.93 5.00 -1.45
C TYR A 47 -6.49 5.05 0.00
N SER A 48 -5.19 4.89 0.26
CA SER A 48 -4.63 4.94 1.61
C SER A 48 -4.85 6.30 2.26
N LYS A 49 -4.64 7.41 1.51
CA LYS A 49 -4.94 8.76 1.99
C LYS A 49 -6.42 8.94 2.31
N LEU A 50 -7.29 8.52 1.40
CA LEU A 50 -8.74 8.65 1.56
C LEU A 50 -9.21 7.90 2.82
N LEU A 51 -8.80 6.64 2.99
CA LEU A 51 -9.11 5.85 4.18
C LEU A 51 -8.60 6.51 5.46
N ALA A 52 -7.37 7.02 5.45
CA ALA A 52 -6.75 7.68 6.60
C ALA A 52 -7.56 8.92 7.03
N LEU A 53 -7.91 9.79 6.10
CA LEU A 53 -8.73 10.99 6.37
C LEU A 53 -10.11 10.63 6.91
N LYS A 54 -10.79 9.66 6.30
CA LYS A 54 -12.12 9.22 6.74
C LYS A 54 -12.08 8.45 8.05
N TYR A 55 -10.96 7.80 8.36
CA TYR A 55 -10.73 7.15 9.65
C TYR A 55 -10.55 8.15 10.80
N GLY A 56 -10.08 9.36 10.49
CA GLY A 56 -9.86 10.46 11.46
C GLY A 56 -8.39 10.75 11.75
N LEU A 57 -7.45 10.28 10.91
CA LEU A 57 -6.05 10.70 10.99
C LEU A 57 -5.93 12.16 10.53
N SER A 58 -4.89 12.86 11.01
CA SER A 58 -4.62 14.24 10.58
C SER A 58 -4.31 14.30 9.08
N GLU A 59 -4.48 15.48 8.48
CA GLU A 59 -4.14 15.68 7.07
C GLU A 59 -2.65 15.45 6.80
N GLU A 60 -1.78 15.88 7.73
CA GLU A 60 -0.34 15.66 7.66
C GLU A 60 -0.02 14.16 7.65
N GLU A 61 -0.58 13.41 8.59
CA GLU A 61 -0.37 11.96 8.69
C GLU A 61 -0.94 11.22 7.49
N SER A 62 -2.11 11.63 6.98
CA SER A 62 -2.73 11.06 5.80
C SER A 62 -1.92 11.32 4.52
N ASN A 63 -1.33 12.51 4.40
CA ASN A 63 -0.41 12.84 3.31
C ASN A 63 0.89 12.03 3.39
N LEU A 64 1.41 11.85 4.60
CA LEU A 64 2.59 11.02 4.81
C LEU A 64 2.31 9.56 4.45
N LEU A 65 1.14 9.03 4.82
CA LEU A 65 0.71 7.68 4.45
C LEU A 65 0.57 7.51 2.93
N LYS A 66 0.01 8.50 2.24
CA LYS A 66 -0.02 8.55 0.77
C LYS A 66 1.37 8.41 0.16
N MET A 67 2.36 9.07 0.75
CA MET A 67 3.74 9.01 0.28
C MET A 67 4.45 7.71 0.64
N ALA A 68 4.13 7.09 1.77
CA ALA A 68 4.78 5.89 2.28
C ALA A 68 4.23 4.60 1.68
N SER A 69 2.92 4.51 1.44
CA SER A 69 2.26 3.28 0.97
C SER A 69 2.79 2.73 -0.37
N PRO A 70 3.31 3.54 -1.33
CA PRO A 70 3.99 3.02 -2.50
C PRO A 70 5.13 2.04 -2.23
N MET A 71 5.74 2.11 -1.06
CA MET A 71 6.87 1.25 -0.67
C MET A 71 6.45 -0.04 0.05
N HIS A 72 5.14 -0.36 0.13
CA HIS A 72 4.68 -1.56 0.86
C HIS A 72 5.37 -2.83 0.39
N ASP A 73 5.59 -2.96 -0.90
CA ASP A 73 6.15 -4.13 -1.58
C ASP A 73 7.63 -4.01 -1.97
N ILE A 74 8.36 -3.01 -1.46
CA ILE A 74 9.77 -2.78 -1.81
C ILE A 74 10.65 -4.02 -1.58
N GLY A 75 10.32 -4.85 -0.61
CA GLY A 75 11.04 -6.10 -0.33
C GLY A 75 10.97 -7.14 -1.44
N LYS A 76 10.04 -7.03 -2.38
CA LYS A 76 9.95 -7.91 -3.57
C LYS A 76 11.21 -7.86 -4.42
N VAL A 77 12.03 -6.80 -4.34
CA VAL A 77 13.31 -6.70 -5.07
C VAL A 77 14.28 -7.82 -4.72
N ALA A 78 14.15 -8.42 -3.54
CA ALA A 78 15.01 -9.53 -3.10
C ALA A 78 14.39 -10.92 -3.32
N ILE A 79 13.17 -11.01 -3.84
CA ILE A 79 12.54 -12.30 -4.15
C ILE A 79 13.07 -12.83 -5.47
N PRO A 80 13.47 -14.13 -5.55
CA PRO A 80 13.95 -14.73 -6.79
C PRO A 80 12.91 -14.67 -7.91
N ASP A 81 13.34 -14.36 -9.14
CA ASP A 81 12.44 -14.24 -10.30
C ASP A 81 11.62 -15.50 -10.57
N ALA A 82 12.19 -16.67 -10.34
CA ALA A 82 11.50 -17.95 -10.51
C ALA A 82 10.25 -18.09 -9.61
N ILE A 83 10.26 -17.43 -8.44
CA ILE A 83 9.12 -17.39 -7.53
C ILE A 83 8.23 -16.19 -7.85
N LEU A 84 8.82 -15.00 -7.93
CA LEU A 84 8.09 -13.75 -8.14
C LEU A 84 7.21 -13.79 -9.41
N ASN A 85 7.70 -14.37 -10.48
CA ASN A 85 7.05 -14.45 -11.79
C ASN A 85 6.50 -15.84 -12.12
N LYS A 86 6.37 -16.74 -11.15
CA LYS A 86 5.87 -18.09 -11.37
C LYS A 86 4.43 -18.06 -11.93
N PRO A 87 4.17 -18.66 -13.08
CA PRO A 87 2.82 -18.85 -13.57
C PRO A 87 2.12 -19.94 -12.75
N GLY A 88 1.10 -19.57 -11.99
CA GLY A 88 0.30 -20.52 -11.21
C GLY A 88 0.42 -20.37 -9.69
N LYS A 89 0.00 -21.40 -8.97
CA LYS A 89 0.00 -21.36 -7.49
C LYS A 89 1.40 -21.68 -6.93
N PHE A 90 1.74 -21.00 -5.84
CA PHE A 90 2.91 -21.35 -5.05
C PHE A 90 2.68 -22.64 -4.29
N ASP A 91 3.70 -23.49 -4.19
CA ASP A 91 3.77 -24.49 -3.15
C ASP A 91 4.08 -23.84 -1.78
N GLU A 92 4.17 -24.65 -0.73
CA GLU A 92 4.38 -24.16 0.63
C GLU A 92 5.74 -23.44 0.79
N ALA A 93 6.82 -24.03 0.28
CA ALA A 93 8.15 -23.45 0.35
C ALA A 93 8.27 -22.13 -0.45
N GLU A 94 7.72 -22.10 -1.65
CA GLU A 94 7.67 -20.88 -2.48
C GLU A 94 6.86 -19.77 -1.81
N ARG A 95 5.76 -20.12 -1.17
CA ARG A 95 4.93 -19.16 -0.41
C ARG A 95 5.68 -18.61 0.78
N GLU A 96 6.39 -19.44 1.53
CA GLU A 96 7.24 -18.96 2.62
C GLU A 96 8.28 -17.95 2.11
N ILE A 97 8.95 -18.24 1.00
CA ILE A 97 9.92 -17.33 0.40
C ILE A 97 9.23 -16.03 -0.05
N MET A 98 8.09 -16.13 -0.74
CA MET A 98 7.34 -14.93 -1.17
C MET A 98 6.94 -14.07 0.04
N ASN A 99 6.47 -14.67 1.12
CA ASN A 99 6.03 -13.95 2.32
C ASN A 99 7.16 -13.18 3.01
N THR A 100 8.43 -13.54 2.74
CA THR A 100 9.58 -12.83 3.32
C THR A 100 9.71 -11.38 2.86
N HIS A 101 9.09 -10.99 1.71
CA HIS A 101 9.20 -9.62 1.21
C HIS A 101 8.77 -8.57 2.24
N ALA A 102 7.76 -8.88 3.06
CA ALA A 102 7.27 -7.96 4.09
C ALA A 102 8.36 -7.63 5.12
N MET A 103 9.07 -8.65 5.60
CA MET A 103 10.18 -8.46 6.53
C MET A 103 11.42 -7.87 5.86
N ILE A 104 11.72 -8.27 4.64
CA ILE A 104 12.86 -7.72 3.87
C ILE A 104 12.67 -6.22 3.67
N GLY A 105 11.49 -5.78 3.24
CA GLY A 105 11.21 -4.35 3.08
C GLY A 105 11.31 -3.58 4.41
N TYR A 106 10.83 -4.17 5.50
CA TYR A 106 11.02 -3.61 6.83
C TYR A 106 12.52 -3.45 7.19
N GLU A 107 13.32 -4.50 6.99
CA GLU A 107 14.76 -4.47 7.27
C GLU A 107 15.51 -3.41 6.44
N MET A 108 15.11 -3.22 5.18
CA MET A 108 15.69 -2.18 4.31
C MET A 108 15.44 -0.76 4.83
N LEU A 109 14.28 -0.51 5.44
CA LEU A 109 13.80 0.83 5.76
C LEU A 109 13.94 1.21 7.24
N LYS A 110 13.97 0.23 8.16
CA LYS A 110 13.86 0.44 9.62
C LYS A 110 14.95 1.31 10.24
N HIS A 111 16.13 1.39 9.62
CA HIS A 111 17.26 2.14 10.17
C HIS A 111 17.15 3.66 9.94
N SER A 112 16.24 4.11 9.11
CA SER A 112 16.01 5.52 8.85
C SER A 112 15.37 6.23 10.05
N LYS A 113 15.83 7.45 10.31
CA LYS A 113 15.22 8.35 11.30
C LYS A 113 14.11 9.23 10.70
N ARG A 114 13.91 9.20 9.38
CA ARG A 114 12.93 10.04 8.69
C ARG A 114 11.51 9.49 8.88
N PRO A 115 10.51 10.33 9.24
CA PRO A 115 9.13 9.89 9.46
C PRO A 115 8.55 9.09 8.30
N LEU A 116 8.79 9.54 7.06
CA LEU A 116 8.34 8.86 5.85
C LEU A 116 8.84 7.41 5.76
N LEU A 117 10.13 7.18 5.97
CA LEU A 117 10.73 5.85 5.84
C LEU A 117 10.39 4.96 7.04
N LYS A 118 10.18 5.53 8.24
CA LYS A 118 9.66 4.79 9.39
C LYS A 118 8.23 4.29 9.13
N MET A 119 7.39 5.14 8.58
CA MET A 119 6.02 4.76 8.20
C MET A 119 6.04 3.69 7.12
N ALA A 120 6.86 3.83 6.08
CA ALA A 120 7.02 2.84 5.03
C ALA A 120 7.54 1.50 5.56
N ALA A 121 8.48 1.49 6.52
CA ALA A 121 8.94 0.27 7.18
C ALA A 121 7.79 -0.45 7.90
N THR A 122 6.97 0.30 8.65
CA THR A 122 5.80 -0.26 9.33
C THR A 122 4.80 -0.84 8.34
N ILE A 123 4.50 -0.13 7.26
CA ILE A 123 3.59 -0.58 6.20
C ILE A 123 4.12 -1.86 5.55
N SER A 124 5.38 -1.86 5.12
CA SER A 124 5.98 -3.04 4.49
C SER A 124 5.87 -4.28 5.37
N LYS A 125 6.12 -4.13 6.67
CA LYS A 125 6.03 -5.23 7.63
C LYS A 125 4.62 -5.73 7.88
N GLU A 126 3.60 -4.85 7.84
CA GLU A 126 2.29 -5.14 8.42
C GLU A 126 1.12 -5.15 7.42
N HIS A 127 1.33 -4.81 6.15
CA HIS A 127 0.24 -4.76 5.17
C HIS A 127 -0.33 -6.14 4.79
N HIS A 128 0.32 -7.23 5.18
CA HIS A 128 -0.18 -8.60 5.05
C HIS A 128 -0.63 -9.23 6.36
N GLU A 129 -0.58 -8.49 7.47
CA GLU A 129 -1.26 -8.89 8.69
C GLU A 129 -2.78 -8.81 8.47
N LYS A 130 -3.52 -9.70 9.13
CA LYS A 130 -4.98 -9.75 9.03
C LYS A 130 -5.60 -9.50 10.39
N TRP A 131 -6.74 -8.83 10.39
CA TRP A 131 -7.43 -8.43 11.61
C TRP A 131 -7.67 -9.58 12.59
N ASP A 132 -7.96 -10.78 12.08
CA ASP A 132 -8.19 -11.99 12.86
C ASP A 132 -6.91 -12.69 13.37
N GLY A 133 -5.73 -12.22 12.95
CA GLY A 133 -4.44 -12.79 13.30
C GLY A 133 -3.95 -13.91 12.38
N SER A 134 -4.67 -14.23 11.30
CA SER A 134 -4.28 -15.26 10.33
C SER A 134 -3.27 -14.78 9.27
N GLY A 135 -2.83 -13.52 9.36
CA GLY A 135 -1.88 -12.91 8.44
C GLY A 135 -0.42 -13.22 8.75
N TYR A 136 0.47 -12.54 8.07
CA TYR A 136 1.91 -12.66 8.25
C TYR A 136 2.58 -11.28 8.22
N PRO A 137 3.81 -11.11 8.69
CA PRO A 137 4.79 -12.13 9.12
C PRO A 137 4.68 -12.55 10.61
N LYS A 138 3.94 -11.80 11.44
CA LYS A 138 3.89 -12.02 12.90
C LYS A 138 2.57 -12.61 13.41
N GLY A 139 1.54 -12.63 12.58
CA GLY A 139 0.19 -13.03 13.01
C GLY A 139 -0.40 -12.08 14.05
N LYS A 140 -0.13 -10.78 13.90
CA LYS A 140 -0.72 -9.75 14.75
C LYS A 140 -2.23 -9.71 14.56
N LYS A 141 -2.96 -9.34 15.63
CA LYS A 141 -4.41 -9.35 15.64
C LYS A 141 -4.98 -8.00 16.05
N GLY A 142 -6.05 -7.58 15.40
CA GLY A 142 -6.81 -6.40 15.77
C GLY A 142 -5.95 -5.15 15.77
N GLU A 143 -6.01 -4.37 16.84
CA GLU A 143 -5.30 -3.11 17.01
C GLU A 143 -3.79 -3.27 17.26
N ASP A 144 -3.29 -4.48 17.50
CA ASP A 144 -1.85 -4.75 17.53
C ASP A 144 -1.20 -4.53 16.15
N ILE A 145 -2.00 -4.62 15.07
CA ILE A 145 -1.59 -4.22 13.74
C ILE A 145 -1.64 -2.70 13.66
N HIS A 146 -0.54 -2.07 13.28
CA HIS A 146 -0.51 -0.62 13.14
C HIS A 146 -1.55 -0.14 12.12
N ILE A 147 -2.21 1.00 12.39
CA ILE A 147 -3.27 1.53 11.50
C ILE A 147 -2.78 1.72 10.05
N TYR A 148 -1.51 2.05 9.83
CA TYR A 148 -0.95 2.20 8.49
C TYR A 148 -0.94 0.88 7.72
N GLY A 149 -0.62 -0.22 8.37
CA GLY A 149 -0.69 -1.57 7.78
C GLY A 149 -2.13 -1.96 7.47
N ARG A 150 -3.07 -1.72 8.40
CA ARG A 150 -4.51 -2.02 8.21
C ARG A 150 -5.11 -1.26 7.04
N ILE A 151 -4.81 0.03 6.91
CA ILE A 151 -5.27 0.88 5.80
C ILE A 151 -4.67 0.41 4.48
N THR A 152 -3.36 0.20 4.42
CA THR A 152 -2.67 -0.20 3.19
C THR A 152 -3.11 -1.58 2.72
N ALA A 153 -3.35 -2.53 3.64
CA ALA A 153 -3.88 -3.85 3.31
C ALA A 153 -5.22 -3.78 2.55
N LEU A 154 -6.16 -2.96 3.02
CA LEU A 154 -7.44 -2.78 2.34
C LEU A 154 -7.28 -2.11 0.98
N ALA A 155 -6.47 -1.05 0.91
CA ALA A 155 -6.20 -0.30 -0.32
C ALA A 155 -5.57 -1.18 -1.40
N ASP A 156 -4.56 -1.97 -1.02
CA ASP A 156 -3.84 -2.89 -1.92
C ASP A 156 -4.77 -3.99 -2.46
N VAL A 157 -5.53 -4.65 -1.59
CA VAL A 157 -6.47 -5.70 -2.02
C VAL A 157 -7.56 -5.15 -2.92
N PHE A 158 -8.09 -3.95 -2.64
CA PHE A 158 -9.09 -3.32 -3.50
C PHE A 158 -8.53 -3.08 -4.90
N ASP A 159 -7.33 -2.53 -5.00
CA ASP A 159 -6.68 -2.30 -6.29
C ASP A 159 -6.35 -3.60 -7.02
N ALA A 160 -5.81 -4.57 -6.30
CA ALA A 160 -5.43 -5.88 -6.84
C ALA A 160 -6.60 -6.67 -7.44
N LEU A 161 -7.81 -6.47 -6.91
CA LEU A 161 -9.01 -7.13 -7.40
C LEU A 161 -9.69 -6.34 -8.53
N GLY A 162 -9.65 -5.02 -8.46
CA GLY A 162 -10.31 -4.12 -9.39
C GLY A 162 -9.49 -3.73 -10.62
N SER A 163 -8.27 -4.23 -10.78
CA SER A 163 -7.38 -3.91 -11.89
C SER A 163 -6.99 -5.16 -12.68
N ASP A 164 -6.87 -5.00 -14.02
CA ASP A 164 -6.35 -6.07 -14.88
C ASP A 164 -4.86 -6.30 -14.58
N ARG A 165 -4.50 -7.56 -14.40
CA ARG A 165 -3.12 -8.01 -14.24
C ARG A 165 -2.75 -8.96 -15.39
N CYS A 166 -1.45 -9.12 -15.68
CA CYS A 166 -0.97 -9.93 -16.82
C CYS A 166 -1.61 -11.32 -16.94
N TYR A 167 -2.05 -11.91 -15.82
CA TYR A 167 -2.61 -13.26 -15.77
C TYR A 167 -4.02 -13.32 -15.18
N LYS A 168 -4.66 -12.18 -14.87
CA LYS A 168 -5.97 -12.15 -14.20
C LYS A 168 -6.73 -10.89 -14.59
N LYS A 169 -7.93 -11.07 -15.15
CA LYS A 169 -8.85 -9.96 -15.37
C LYS A 169 -9.38 -9.42 -14.06
N ALA A 170 -9.65 -8.11 -14.04
CA ALA A 170 -10.34 -7.47 -12.92
C ALA A 170 -11.64 -8.18 -12.58
N TRP A 171 -11.96 -8.23 -11.31
CA TRP A 171 -13.28 -8.66 -10.86
C TRP A 171 -14.28 -7.54 -11.09
N ASP A 172 -15.56 -7.92 -11.28
CA ASP A 172 -16.65 -6.95 -11.22
C ASP A 172 -16.83 -6.41 -9.79
N ASP A 173 -17.42 -5.23 -9.69
CA ASP A 173 -17.58 -4.53 -8.41
C ASP A 173 -18.43 -5.32 -7.41
N GLU A 174 -19.47 -6.01 -7.86
CA GLU A 174 -20.32 -6.81 -6.99
C GLU A 174 -19.54 -7.92 -6.29
N ARG A 175 -18.69 -8.62 -7.02
CA ARG A 175 -17.83 -9.67 -6.46
C ARG A 175 -16.81 -9.11 -5.47
N ILE A 176 -16.21 -7.95 -5.77
CA ILE A 176 -15.28 -7.27 -4.85
C ILE A 176 -16.01 -6.88 -3.57
N PHE A 177 -17.18 -6.26 -3.69
CA PHE A 177 -17.95 -5.80 -2.53
C PHE A 177 -18.44 -6.95 -1.66
N ASN A 178 -18.83 -8.07 -2.26
CA ASN A 178 -19.19 -9.26 -1.50
C ASN A 178 -18.01 -9.83 -0.71
N LEU A 179 -16.81 -9.90 -1.32
CA LEU A 179 -15.60 -10.31 -0.61
C LEU A 179 -15.30 -9.37 0.58
N PHE A 180 -15.42 -8.05 0.39
CA PHE A 180 -15.14 -7.09 1.47
C PHE A 180 -16.13 -7.23 2.64
N ARG A 181 -17.41 -7.54 2.36
CA ARG A 181 -18.40 -7.84 3.41
C ARG A 181 -18.08 -9.14 4.15
N GLU A 182 -17.67 -10.19 3.43
CA GLU A 182 -17.29 -11.49 4.00
C GLU A 182 -16.03 -11.42 4.83
N GLU A 183 -15.05 -10.57 4.43
CA GLU A 183 -13.76 -10.39 5.09
C GLU A 183 -13.77 -9.33 6.19
N ARG A 184 -14.90 -8.67 6.44
CA ARG A 184 -15.09 -7.72 7.53
C ARG A 184 -14.92 -8.42 8.88
N GLY A 185 -13.94 -7.97 9.67
CA GLY A 185 -13.58 -8.59 10.95
C GLY A 185 -12.70 -9.84 10.83
N LYS A 186 -12.34 -10.25 9.62
CA LYS A 186 -11.40 -11.35 9.34
C LYS A 186 -10.09 -10.79 8.76
N HIS A 187 -10.05 -10.53 7.47
CA HIS A 187 -8.90 -9.89 6.83
C HIS A 187 -8.80 -8.41 7.25
N PHE A 188 -9.93 -7.70 7.18
CA PHE A 188 -9.97 -6.26 7.36
C PHE A 188 -10.62 -5.84 8.67
N GLU A 189 -10.14 -4.73 9.22
CA GLU A 189 -10.79 -4.06 10.33
C GLU A 189 -12.23 -3.68 9.97
N PRO A 190 -13.22 -3.99 10.83
CA PRO A 190 -14.62 -3.65 10.57
C PRO A 190 -14.85 -2.18 10.24
N LYS A 191 -14.25 -1.26 11.00
CA LYS A 191 -14.38 0.18 10.80
C LYS A 191 -13.87 0.63 9.42
N LEU A 192 -12.75 0.07 8.95
CA LEU A 192 -12.20 0.40 7.63
C LEU A 192 -13.11 -0.08 6.49
N VAL A 193 -13.72 -1.26 6.63
CA VAL A 193 -14.70 -1.75 5.66
C VAL A 193 -15.94 -0.88 5.63
N ASP A 194 -16.43 -0.45 6.79
CA ASP A 194 -17.59 0.45 6.87
C ASP A 194 -17.26 1.80 6.19
N ILE A 195 -16.09 2.39 6.47
CA ILE A 195 -15.62 3.62 5.80
C ILE A 195 -15.52 3.43 4.28
N PHE A 196 -15.01 2.30 3.82
CA PHE A 196 -14.92 2.00 2.40
C PHE A 196 -16.30 2.02 1.73
N PHE A 197 -17.30 1.34 2.31
CA PHE A 197 -18.66 1.33 1.75
C PHE A 197 -19.36 2.68 1.83
N ASP A 198 -19.14 3.45 2.88
CA ASP A 198 -19.70 4.80 3.02
C ASP A 198 -19.13 5.81 2.01
N ASN A 199 -17.98 5.49 1.37
CA ASN A 199 -17.29 6.39 0.45
C ASN A 199 -16.98 5.76 -0.92
N LEU A 200 -17.75 4.76 -1.36
CA LEU A 200 -17.50 4.01 -2.61
C LEU A 200 -17.29 4.88 -3.82
N ASP A 201 -18.08 5.94 -3.97
CA ASP A 201 -17.98 6.87 -5.12
C ASP A 201 -16.61 7.54 -5.21
N GLU A 202 -16.00 7.87 -4.06
CA GLU A 202 -14.66 8.47 -4.02
C GLU A 202 -13.59 7.44 -4.42
N PHE A 203 -13.73 6.18 -4.00
CA PHE A 203 -12.83 5.09 -4.42
C PHE A 203 -12.94 4.82 -5.92
N GLN A 204 -14.15 4.77 -6.47
CA GLN A 204 -14.35 4.56 -7.91
C GLN A 204 -13.79 5.71 -8.74
N LYS A 205 -13.96 6.98 -8.31
CA LYS A 205 -13.35 8.14 -8.95
C LYS A 205 -11.82 8.08 -9.00
N ILE A 206 -11.18 7.61 -7.93
CA ILE A 206 -9.73 7.40 -7.91
C ILE A 206 -9.34 6.32 -8.92
N ARG A 207 -10.04 5.19 -8.94
CA ARG A 207 -9.80 4.09 -9.92
C ARG A 207 -9.89 4.60 -11.35
N ASP A 208 -10.95 5.33 -11.67
CA ASP A 208 -11.18 5.84 -13.02
C ASP A 208 -10.14 6.88 -13.46
N ARG A 209 -9.70 7.72 -12.51
CA ARG A 209 -8.66 8.74 -12.77
C ARG A 209 -7.30 8.14 -13.13
N PHE A 210 -6.96 6.99 -12.57
CA PHE A 210 -5.68 6.31 -12.78
C PHE A 210 -5.85 4.96 -13.47
N LYS A 211 -6.81 4.86 -14.38
CA LYS A 211 -7.05 3.65 -15.16
C LYS A 211 -5.82 3.30 -16.00
N ASP A 212 -5.51 2.01 -16.07
CA ASP A 212 -4.48 1.51 -16.99
C ASP A 212 -5.00 1.54 -18.42
N ASN A 213 -4.15 1.98 -19.36
CA ASN A 213 -4.47 2.05 -20.79
C ASN A 213 -4.35 0.68 -21.45
#